data_719f08152054aeb19865cd6083a66cb1
#
_entry.id   719f08152054aeb19865cd6083a66cb1
#
_cell.length_a   1.000
_cell.length_b   1.000
_cell.length_c   1.000
_cell.angle_alpha   90.00
_cell.angle_beta   90.00
_cell.angle_gamma   90.00
#
_symmetry.space_group_name_H-M   'P 1'
#
loop_
_entity.id
_entity.type
_entity.pdbx_description
1 polymer ?
#
loop_
_entity_poly.entity_id
_entity_poly.type
_entity_poly.pdbx_seq_one_letter_code
_entity_poly.pdbx_strand_id
1 'polypeptide(L)'
;MVPRTPSDVLALIKEKGIQIVDLRFTDLPGTWQHASVPASQVDLSIFTKGIGFDGSSIRGFQAIQESDMLLVPDPNTAFVDPFLEVPTLVMICDVVDPETRAPYSRDPRYVARKAEAYLKETGIADASFWGPEIEFFIFDHVTYEVSPHRMGYCIDSREGIWNTGNGEGKNLGYKIRPKEGYFPAPPSDTFQDIRSEAALILEQIGVPWRCTTTRWPPRARRRWTWSGTPWFAWRTR
;
A
#
# COMPACT_ATOMS: atom_id res chain seq x y z
N MET A 1 -13.65 6.04 6.58
CA MET A 1 -12.69 7.07 6.97
C MET A 1 -13.44 8.34 7.28
N VAL A 2 -13.28 8.91 8.46
CA VAL A 2 -13.90 10.20 8.79
C VAL A 2 -13.13 11.27 8.02
N PRO A 3 -13.78 12.14 7.24
CA PRO A 3 -13.11 13.22 6.53
C PRO A 3 -12.32 14.08 7.53
N ARG A 4 -11.09 14.39 7.18
CA ARG A 4 -10.21 15.25 7.99
C ARG A 4 -9.93 16.54 7.22
N THR A 5 -9.98 17.63 7.95
CA THR A 5 -9.54 18.92 7.43
C THR A 5 -8.04 19.10 7.61
N PRO A 6 -7.40 20.01 6.87
CA PRO A 6 -6.01 20.41 7.16
C PRO A 6 -5.76 20.78 8.63
N SER A 7 -6.70 21.44 9.27
CA SER A 7 -6.61 21.81 10.68
C SER A 7 -6.62 20.58 11.61
N ASP A 8 -7.43 19.57 11.29
CA ASP A 8 -7.47 18.32 12.06
C ASP A 8 -6.15 17.57 11.97
N VAL A 9 -5.50 17.60 10.80
CA VAL A 9 -4.17 17.00 10.61
C VAL A 9 -3.12 17.69 11.47
N LEU A 10 -3.10 19.03 11.50
CA LEU A 10 -2.19 19.79 12.36
C LEU A 10 -2.46 19.54 13.86
N ALA A 11 -3.71 19.37 14.24
CA ALA A 11 -4.08 18.99 15.60
C ALA A 11 -3.56 17.58 15.93
N LEU A 12 -3.71 16.62 15.02
CA LEU A 12 -3.23 15.24 15.16
C LEU A 12 -1.70 15.18 15.30
N ILE A 13 -0.97 16.00 14.52
CA ILE A 13 0.50 16.11 14.61
C ILE A 13 0.91 16.49 16.04
N LYS A 14 0.25 17.48 16.62
CA LYS A 14 0.52 17.93 18.00
C LYS A 14 0.11 16.90 19.05
N GLU A 15 -1.10 16.34 18.91
CA GLU A 15 -1.65 15.35 19.86
C GLU A 15 -0.78 14.11 19.94
N LYS A 16 -0.32 13.60 18.82
CA LYS A 16 0.47 12.36 18.74
C LYS A 16 1.99 12.58 18.83
N GLY A 17 2.45 13.81 18.99
CA GLY A 17 3.88 14.10 19.06
C GLY A 17 4.62 13.70 17.78
N ILE A 18 3.99 13.86 16.62
CA ILE A 18 4.56 13.52 15.32
C ILE A 18 5.80 14.37 15.06
N GLN A 19 6.87 13.73 14.65
CA GLN A 19 8.15 14.37 14.34
C GLN A 19 8.39 14.49 12.83
N ILE A 20 7.88 13.53 12.06
CA ILE A 20 8.04 13.48 10.59
C ILE A 20 6.65 13.37 9.94
N VAL A 21 6.49 14.07 8.83
CA VAL A 21 5.34 13.89 7.93
C VAL A 21 5.85 13.30 6.62
N ASP A 22 5.32 12.14 6.26
CA ASP A 22 5.71 11.36 5.10
C ASP A 22 4.64 11.49 4.00
N LEU A 23 5.02 12.10 2.89
CA LEU A 23 4.15 12.41 1.76
C LEU A 23 4.34 11.34 0.70
N ARG A 24 3.33 10.49 0.52
CA ARG A 24 3.38 9.35 -0.40
C ARG A 24 2.55 9.61 -1.65
N PHE A 25 3.04 9.15 -2.78
CA PHE A 25 2.31 9.15 -4.05
C PHE A 25 2.63 7.87 -4.83
N THR A 26 1.82 7.55 -5.82
CA THR A 26 2.01 6.35 -6.63
C THR A 26 2.58 6.75 -7.99
N ASP A 27 3.66 6.08 -8.42
CA ASP A 27 4.21 6.24 -9.76
C ASP A 27 3.41 5.44 -10.81
N LEU A 28 3.73 5.62 -12.10
CA LEU A 28 3.03 4.93 -13.19
C LEU A 28 3.12 3.39 -13.12
N PRO A 29 4.26 2.77 -12.73
CA PRO A 29 4.33 1.33 -12.49
C PRO A 29 3.55 0.83 -11.27
N GLY A 30 3.03 1.70 -10.42
CA GLY A 30 2.29 1.33 -9.21
C GLY A 30 3.13 1.25 -7.94
N THR A 31 4.36 1.74 -7.96
CA THR A 31 5.22 1.80 -6.77
C THR A 31 4.91 3.05 -5.95
N TRP A 32 4.88 2.91 -4.64
CA TRP A 32 4.84 4.06 -3.75
C TRP A 32 6.19 4.74 -3.69
N GLN A 33 6.18 6.02 -4.02
CA GLN A 33 7.28 6.95 -3.84
C GLN A 33 6.94 7.89 -2.68
N HIS A 34 7.94 8.48 -2.03
CA HIS A 34 7.68 9.37 -0.92
C HIS A 34 8.74 10.46 -0.74
N ALA A 35 8.35 11.50 -0.01
CA ALA A 35 9.22 12.53 0.52
C ALA A 35 8.84 12.80 1.97
N SER A 36 9.83 12.86 2.86
CA SER A 36 9.62 13.09 4.28
C SER A 36 10.04 14.51 4.65
N VAL A 37 9.21 15.19 5.44
CA VAL A 37 9.48 16.54 5.95
C VAL A 37 9.36 16.57 7.48
N PRO A 38 10.19 17.35 8.18
CA PRO A 38 10.01 17.58 9.61
C PRO A 38 8.62 18.16 9.90
N ALA A 39 7.95 17.66 10.93
CA ALA A 39 6.62 18.15 11.31
C ALA A 39 6.60 19.68 11.63
N SER A 40 7.73 20.23 12.05
CA SER A 40 7.89 21.67 12.29
C SER A 40 7.79 22.53 11.03
N GLN A 41 7.94 21.94 9.85
CA GLN A 41 7.83 22.62 8.55
C GLN A 41 6.42 22.50 7.95
N VAL A 42 5.51 21.78 8.62
CA VAL A 42 4.16 21.52 8.12
C VAL A 42 3.18 22.52 8.72
N ASP A 43 2.60 23.33 7.85
CA ASP A 43 1.54 24.28 8.17
C ASP A 43 0.34 24.13 7.21
N LEU A 44 -0.66 24.98 7.34
CA LEU A 44 -1.83 24.95 6.47
C LEU A 44 -1.50 25.17 4.99
N SER A 45 -0.40 25.83 4.68
CA SER A 45 -0.04 26.16 3.30
C SER A 45 0.39 24.93 2.49
N ILE A 46 0.86 23.86 3.15
CA ILE A 46 1.26 22.63 2.46
C ILE A 46 0.10 21.98 1.67
N PHE A 47 -1.13 22.11 2.19
CA PHE A 47 -2.35 21.57 1.55
C PHE A 47 -2.81 22.36 0.33
N THR A 48 -2.28 23.56 0.14
CA THR A 48 -2.59 24.41 -1.00
C THR A 48 -1.40 24.62 -1.92
N LYS A 49 -0.22 24.88 -1.37
CA LYS A 49 1.00 25.08 -2.14
C LYS A 49 1.62 23.77 -2.61
N GLY A 50 1.54 22.73 -1.78
CA GLY A 50 2.25 21.47 -2.00
C GLY A 50 3.74 21.57 -1.73
N ILE A 51 4.46 20.50 -2.04
CA ILE A 51 5.92 20.39 -1.97
C ILE A 51 6.46 20.03 -3.34
N GLY A 52 7.49 20.76 -3.79
CA GLY A 52 8.15 20.52 -5.06
C GLY A 52 8.97 19.23 -5.06
N PHE A 53 8.96 18.53 -6.18
CA PHE A 53 9.83 17.39 -6.45
C PHE A 53 10.18 17.30 -7.93
N ASP A 54 11.26 16.59 -8.25
CA ASP A 54 11.70 16.35 -9.61
C ASP A 54 10.96 15.15 -10.22
N GLY A 55 9.97 15.41 -11.06
CA GLY A 55 9.20 14.40 -11.78
C GLY A 55 9.99 13.63 -12.82
N SER A 56 11.14 14.13 -13.29
CA SER A 56 12.00 13.42 -14.23
C SER A 56 12.73 12.23 -13.58
N SER A 57 12.89 12.27 -12.27
CA SER A 57 13.43 11.17 -11.47
C SER A 57 12.42 10.06 -11.20
N ILE A 58 11.14 10.28 -11.50
CA ILE A 58 10.06 9.31 -11.31
C ILE A 58 9.78 8.59 -12.63
N ARG A 59 9.86 7.26 -12.58
CA ARG A 59 9.70 6.41 -13.78
C ARG A 59 8.34 6.63 -14.45
N GLY A 60 8.39 7.06 -15.71
CA GLY A 60 7.21 7.26 -16.54
C GLY A 60 6.50 8.59 -16.35
N PHE A 61 7.02 9.49 -15.50
CA PHE A 61 6.46 10.83 -15.32
C PHE A 61 6.95 11.79 -16.38
N GLN A 62 7.84 12.71 -16.08
CA GLN A 62 8.22 13.83 -16.95
C GLN A 62 9.59 13.66 -17.59
N ALA A 63 9.85 14.45 -18.62
CA ALA A 63 11.18 14.66 -19.16
C ALA A 63 11.91 15.76 -18.34
N ILE A 64 13.23 15.80 -18.44
CA ILE A 64 14.07 16.70 -17.62
C ILE A 64 13.76 18.20 -17.88
N GLN A 65 13.25 18.54 -19.05
CA GLN A 65 12.90 19.91 -19.42
C GLN A 65 11.63 20.45 -18.74
N GLU A 66 10.80 19.54 -18.21
CA GLU A 66 9.52 19.83 -17.56
C GLU A 66 9.44 19.08 -16.22
N SER A 67 10.56 19.06 -15.49
CA SER A 67 10.70 18.14 -14.35
C SER A 67 9.97 18.57 -13.10
N ASP A 68 9.74 19.85 -12.91
CA ASP A 68 9.15 20.39 -11.68
C ASP A 68 7.69 19.97 -11.53
N MET A 69 7.37 19.36 -10.41
CA MET A 69 6.04 18.92 -10.03
C MET A 69 5.77 19.18 -8.55
N LEU A 70 4.50 19.15 -8.17
CA LEU A 70 4.10 19.36 -6.78
C LEU A 70 3.33 18.16 -6.22
N LEU A 71 3.64 17.80 -4.97
CA LEU A 71 2.85 16.90 -4.13
C LEU A 71 1.89 17.74 -3.28
N VAL A 72 0.61 17.55 -3.45
CA VAL A 72 -0.43 18.18 -2.64
C VAL A 72 -1.08 17.13 -1.76
N PRO A 73 -0.85 17.13 -0.43
CA PRO A 73 -1.37 16.10 0.45
C PRO A 73 -2.89 16.16 0.62
N ASP A 74 -3.52 14.98 0.63
CA ASP A 74 -4.94 14.82 0.93
C ASP A 74 -5.13 14.55 2.43
N PRO A 75 -5.71 15.48 3.20
CA PRO A 75 -5.90 15.32 4.64
C PRO A 75 -6.77 14.13 5.02
N ASN A 76 -7.66 13.67 4.12
CA ASN A 76 -8.52 12.51 4.37
C ASN A 76 -7.74 11.19 4.44
N THR A 77 -6.50 11.15 3.93
CA THR A 77 -5.66 9.96 3.92
C THR A 77 -4.71 9.88 5.10
N ALA A 78 -4.72 10.87 5.99
CA ALA A 78 -3.76 10.98 7.09
C ALA A 78 -3.90 9.83 8.09
N PHE A 79 -2.80 9.14 8.38
CA PHE A 79 -2.69 8.13 9.44
C PHE A 79 -1.28 8.13 10.04
N VAL A 80 -1.18 7.65 11.29
CA VAL A 80 0.12 7.45 11.95
C VAL A 80 0.66 6.09 11.54
N ASP A 81 1.89 6.03 11.01
CA ASP A 81 2.53 4.77 10.63
C ASP A 81 2.98 4.01 11.89
N PRO A 82 2.45 2.81 12.16
CA PRO A 82 2.75 2.08 13.38
C PRO A 82 4.08 1.31 13.34
N PHE A 83 4.75 1.29 12.19
CA PHE A 83 5.96 0.49 11.97
C PHE A 83 7.25 1.31 12.04
N LEU A 84 7.15 2.63 12.11
CA LEU A 84 8.32 3.51 12.17
C LEU A 84 8.67 3.86 13.61
N GLU A 85 9.96 3.80 13.97
CA GLU A 85 10.45 4.16 15.30
C GLU A 85 10.23 5.65 15.61
N VAL A 86 10.46 6.51 14.62
CA VAL A 86 10.18 7.93 14.74
C VAL A 86 8.68 8.17 14.49
N PRO A 87 7.94 8.81 15.42
CA PRO A 87 6.53 9.11 15.23
C PRO A 87 6.28 9.84 13.90
N THR A 88 5.70 9.15 12.94
CA THR A 88 5.51 9.61 11.55
C THR A 88 4.05 9.60 11.17
N LEU A 89 3.58 10.73 10.62
CA LEU A 89 2.26 10.83 9.99
C LEU A 89 2.42 10.66 8.48
N VAL A 90 1.65 9.75 7.92
CA VAL A 90 1.61 9.53 6.46
C VAL A 90 0.40 10.23 5.86
N MET A 91 0.59 10.88 4.71
CA MET A 91 -0.49 11.36 3.86
C MET A 91 -0.23 10.96 2.41
N ILE A 92 -1.31 10.59 1.69
CA ILE A 92 -1.24 10.33 0.25
C ILE A 92 -1.48 11.64 -0.49
N CYS A 93 -0.64 11.93 -1.49
CA CYS A 93 -0.66 13.17 -2.23
C CYS A 93 -1.26 12.99 -3.62
N ASP A 94 -1.86 14.06 -4.11
CA ASP A 94 -2.11 14.27 -5.53
C ASP A 94 -0.88 14.91 -6.16
N VAL A 95 -0.60 14.56 -7.41
CA VAL A 95 0.47 15.17 -8.19
C VAL A 95 -0.12 16.25 -9.10
N VAL A 96 0.42 17.44 -9.04
CA VAL A 96 -0.09 18.57 -9.83
C VAL A 96 1.04 19.34 -10.54
N ASP A 97 0.68 19.96 -11.64
CA ASP A 97 1.56 20.87 -12.37
C ASP A 97 1.81 22.14 -11.55
N PRO A 98 3.06 22.65 -11.44
CA PRO A 98 3.38 23.80 -10.60
C PRO A 98 2.84 25.13 -11.11
N GLU A 99 2.71 25.30 -12.43
CA GLU A 99 2.28 26.55 -13.04
C GLU A 99 0.76 26.64 -13.13
N THR A 100 0.15 25.61 -13.72
CA THR A 100 -1.30 25.59 -13.98
C THR A 100 -2.12 25.10 -12.80
N ARG A 101 -1.48 24.41 -11.86
CA ARG A 101 -2.13 23.70 -10.73
C ARG A 101 -3.08 22.59 -11.20
N ALA A 102 -3.03 22.22 -12.47
CA ALA A 102 -3.82 21.13 -13.01
C ALA A 102 -3.33 19.77 -12.47
N PRO A 103 -4.25 18.85 -12.19
CA PRO A 103 -3.87 17.49 -11.82
C PRO A 103 -3.04 16.83 -12.92
N TYR A 104 -1.98 16.13 -12.54
CA TYR A 104 -1.10 15.46 -13.49
C TYR A 104 -1.79 14.27 -14.16
N SER A 105 -1.77 14.24 -15.48
CA SER A 105 -2.55 13.27 -16.28
C SER A 105 -2.12 11.80 -16.09
N ARG A 106 -0.86 11.56 -15.69
CA ARG A 106 -0.29 10.22 -15.44
C ARG A 106 -0.28 9.83 -13.97
N ASP A 107 -0.81 10.68 -13.08
CA ASP A 107 -1.03 10.29 -11.70
C ASP A 107 -2.12 9.22 -11.63
N PRO A 108 -1.83 7.97 -11.18
CA PRO A 108 -2.82 6.90 -11.07
C PRO A 108 -4.02 7.29 -10.20
N ARG A 109 -3.80 8.10 -9.17
CA ARG A 109 -4.86 8.60 -8.29
C ARG A 109 -5.80 9.54 -9.05
N TYR A 110 -5.27 10.42 -9.87
CA TYR A 110 -6.09 11.28 -10.72
C TYR A 110 -6.87 10.49 -11.78
N VAL A 111 -6.26 9.44 -12.36
CA VAL A 111 -6.95 8.55 -13.30
C VAL A 111 -8.17 7.90 -12.64
N ALA A 112 -8.03 7.41 -11.41
CA ALA A 112 -9.15 6.84 -10.66
C ALA A 112 -10.26 7.88 -10.39
N ARG A 113 -9.90 9.12 -10.01
CA ARG A 113 -10.86 10.21 -9.82
C ARG A 113 -11.59 10.57 -11.11
N LYS A 114 -10.90 10.60 -12.25
CA LYS A 114 -11.55 10.81 -13.56
C LYS A 114 -12.57 9.70 -13.88
N ALA A 115 -12.21 8.45 -13.60
CA ALA A 115 -13.11 7.33 -13.82
C ALA A 115 -14.38 7.43 -12.97
N GLU A 116 -14.27 7.81 -11.70
CA GLU A 116 -15.44 8.05 -10.85
C GLU A 116 -16.30 9.23 -11.31
N ALA A 117 -15.67 10.32 -11.73
CA ALA A 117 -16.38 11.48 -12.27
C ALA A 117 -17.16 11.10 -13.55
N TYR A 118 -16.51 10.37 -14.46
CA TYR A 118 -17.11 9.89 -15.69
C TYR A 118 -18.29 8.94 -15.44
N LEU A 119 -18.16 8.06 -14.45
CA LEU A 119 -19.25 7.17 -14.05
C LEU A 119 -20.53 7.95 -13.69
N LYS A 120 -20.39 9.03 -12.93
CA LYS A 120 -21.48 9.91 -12.55
C LYS A 120 -22.05 10.70 -13.74
N GLU A 121 -21.16 11.23 -14.58
CA GLU A 121 -21.53 12.00 -15.77
C GLU A 121 -22.37 11.18 -16.77
N THR A 122 -22.00 9.91 -16.97
CA THR A 122 -22.75 9.00 -17.85
C THR A 122 -24.11 8.59 -17.29
N GLY A 123 -24.38 8.83 -16.01
CA GLY A 123 -25.61 8.43 -15.33
C GLY A 123 -25.75 6.91 -15.12
N ILE A 124 -24.69 6.13 -15.37
CA ILE A 124 -24.69 4.67 -15.18
C ILE A 124 -24.79 4.32 -13.70
N ALA A 125 -24.03 5.02 -12.85
CA ALA A 125 -24.05 4.83 -11.40
C ALA A 125 -23.55 6.07 -10.64
N ASP A 126 -23.91 6.19 -9.36
CA ASP A 126 -23.48 7.28 -8.46
C ASP A 126 -22.16 6.98 -7.76
N ALA A 127 -21.84 5.70 -7.58
CA ALA A 127 -20.65 5.24 -6.87
C ALA A 127 -20.18 3.88 -7.40
N SER A 128 -18.89 3.62 -7.24
CA SER A 128 -18.28 2.30 -7.45
C SER A 128 -17.77 1.75 -6.11
N PHE A 129 -17.97 0.45 -5.89
CA PHE A 129 -17.43 -0.26 -4.73
C PHE A 129 -16.38 -1.27 -5.19
N TRP A 130 -15.23 -1.24 -4.54
CA TRP A 130 -14.08 -2.08 -4.90
C TRP A 130 -13.75 -2.98 -3.72
N GLY A 131 -13.56 -4.27 -4.01
CA GLY A 131 -13.14 -5.27 -3.04
C GLY A 131 -11.76 -5.83 -3.44
N PRO A 132 -10.65 -5.15 -3.12
CA PRO A 132 -9.34 -5.65 -3.46
C PRO A 132 -9.03 -6.93 -2.68
N GLU A 133 -8.47 -7.93 -3.37
CA GLU A 133 -7.88 -9.12 -2.76
C GLU A 133 -6.36 -8.97 -2.84
N ILE A 134 -5.75 -8.52 -1.75
CA ILE A 134 -4.29 -8.36 -1.69
C ILE A 134 -3.66 -9.69 -1.32
N GLU A 135 -2.76 -10.17 -2.17
CA GLU A 135 -2.12 -11.46 -2.01
C GLU A 135 -0.59 -11.32 -2.08
N PHE A 136 0.11 -11.95 -1.14
CA PHE A 136 1.56 -11.93 -1.09
C PHE A 136 2.14 -13.22 -0.51
N PHE A 137 3.44 -13.40 -0.66
CA PHE A 137 4.19 -14.54 -0.14
C PHE A 137 5.14 -14.09 0.95
N ILE A 138 5.34 -14.94 1.95
CA ILE A 138 6.34 -14.74 2.99
C ILE A 138 7.42 -15.81 2.83
N PHE A 139 8.66 -15.37 2.76
CA PHE A 139 9.84 -16.23 2.70
C PHE A 139 10.73 -15.96 3.90
N ASP A 140 11.36 -16.98 4.44
CA ASP A 140 12.39 -16.85 5.47
C ASP A 140 13.73 -16.44 4.85
N HIS A 141 13.98 -16.88 3.59
CA HIS A 141 15.20 -16.54 2.85
C HIS A 141 14.96 -16.47 1.35
N VAL A 142 15.60 -15.50 0.70
CA VAL A 142 15.60 -15.35 -0.77
C VAL A 142 16.99 -14.98 -1.24
N THR A 143 17.53 -15.77 -2.18
CA THR A 143 18.73 -15.40 -2.93
C THR A 143 18.44 -15.48 -4.42
N TYR A 144 19.13 -14.65 -5.19
CA TYR A 144 19.09 -14.73 -6.64
C TYR A 144 20.46 -14.35 -7.23
N GLU A 145 20.71 -14.89 -8.41
CA GLU A 145 21.90 -14.58 -9.20
C GLU A 145 21.47 -14.26 -10.63
N VAL A 146 21.99 -13.15 -11.16
CA VAL A 146 21.82 -12.76 -12.56
C VAL A 146 23.18 -12.35 -13.09
N SER A 147 23.80 -13.22 -13.87
CA SER A 147 25.09 -12.98 -14.52
C SER A 147 25.02 -13.40 -15.99
N PRO A 148 25.99 -13.03 -16.82
CA PRO A 148 25.97 -13.39 -18.25
C PRO A 148 25.95 -14.89 -18.55
N HIS A 149 26.39 -15.73 -17.63
CA HIS A 149 26.53 -17.17 -17.81
C HIS A 149 25.69 -18.00 -16.81
N ARG A 150 25.01 -17.35 -15.84
CA ARG A 150 24.21 -18.03 -14.84
C ARG A 150 23.04 -17.18 -14.39
N MET A 151 21.87 -17.78 -14.33
CA MET A 151 20.68 -17.19 -13.73
C MET A 151 19.95 -18.20 -12.86
N GLY A 152 19.43 -17.74 -11.73
CA GLY A 152 18.65 -18.57 -10.85
C GLY A 152 18.19 -17.84 -9.60
N TYR A 153 17.32 -18.50 -8.84
CA TYR A 153 16.92 -18.04 -7.52
C TYR A 153 16.77 -19.25 -6.59
N CYS A 154 16.96 -19.01 -5.31
CA CYS A 154 16.64 -19.95 -4.25
C CYS A 154 15.78 -19.22 -3.21
N ILE A 155 14.70 -19.86 -2.82
CA ILE A 155 13.82 -19.36 -1.76
C ILE A 155 13.67 -20.43 -0.70
N ASP A 156 13.59 -20.01 0.56
CA ASP A 156 13.28 -20.91 1.67
C ASP A 156 12.13 -20.37 2.50
N SER A 157 11.38 -21.27 3.09
CA SER A 157 10.29 -20.99 4.01
C SER A 157 10.11 -22.19 4.94
N ARG A 158 9.94 -21.93 6.24
CA ARG A 158 9.64 -22.96 7.24
C ARG A 158 8.39 -23.78 6.92
N GLU A 159 7.51 -23.23 6.10
CA GLU A 159 6.31 -23.92 5.62
C GLU A 159 6.51 -24.64 4.28
N GLY A 160 7.64 -24.42 3.63
CA GLY A 160 7.97 -25.09 2.36
C GLY A 160 8.16 -26.58 2.53
N ILE A 161 7.60 -27.38 1.62
CA ILE A 161 7.75 -28.85 1.63
C ILE A 161 9.20 -29.30 1.44
N TRP A 162 10.04 -28.43 0.87
CA TRP A 162 11.49 -28.67 0.67
C TRP A 162 12.32 -28.33 1.91
N ASN A 163 11.77 -27.57 2.87
CA ASN A 163 12.49 -27.21 4.08
C ASN A 163 12.53 -28.43 5.02
N THR A 164 13.73 -28.96 5.23
CA THR A 164 13.97 -30.15 6.06
C THR A 164 14.46 -29.84 7.47
N GLY A 165 14.52 -28.55 7.83
CA GLY A 165 14.94 -28.11 9.16
C GLY A 165 16.44 -27.90 9.34
N ASN A 166 17.21 -27.79 8.26
CA ASN A 166 18.65 -27.55 8.30
C ASN A 166 19.01 -26.08 8.54
N GLY A 167 18.02 -25.18 8.67
CA GLY A 167 18.21 -23.77 8.95
C GLY A 167 18.01 -23.40 10.43
N GLU A 168 18.38 -22.19 10.78
CA GLU A 168 18.06 -21.61 12.09
C GLU A 168 16.55 -21.40 12.20
N GLY A 169 15.89 -22.10 13.09
CA GLY A 169 14.47 -21.92 13.37
C GLY A 169 13.68 -23.23 13.54
N LYS A 170 12.45 -23.10 14.01
CA LYS A 170 11.56 -24.23 14.23
C LYS A 170 11.08 -24.81 12.92
N ASN A 171 11.39 -26.07 12.65
CA ASN A 171 10.77 -26.81 11.59
C ASN A 171 9.44 -27.42 12.07
N LEU A 172 8.40 -27.21 11.28
CA LEU A 172 7.16 -27.95 11.46
C LEU A 172 7.33 -29.34 10.83
N GLY A 173 7.22 -30.41 11.60
CA GLY A 173 7.31 -31.78 11.09
C GLY A 173 6.28 -32.08 9.99
N TYR A 174 5.09 -31.48 10.06
CA TYR A 174 4.06 -31.54 9.04
C TYR A 174 4.17 -30.34 8.08
N LYS A 175 4.06 -30.62 6.80
CA LYS A 175 4.01 -29.59 5.75
C LYS A 175 2.72 -29.71 4.95
N ILE A 176 2.09 -28.58 4.69
CA ILE A 176 0.89 -28.55 3.84
C ILE A 176 1.26 -28.96 2.42
N ARG A 177 0.51 -29.90 1.86
CA ARG A 177 0.71 -30.38 0.50
C ARG A 177 0.41 -29.29 -0.53
N PRO A 178 1.01 -29.39 -1.74
CA PRO A 178 0.63 -28.51 -2.84
C PRO A 178 -0.88 -28.55 -3.09
N LYS A 179 -1.49 -27.37 -3.24
CA LYS A 179 -2.94 -27.16 -3.43
C LYS A 179 -3.84 -27.44 -2.21
N GLU A 180 -3.30 -27.75 -1.05
CA GLU A 180 -4.07 -27.98 0.19
C GLU A 180 -3.96 -26.81 1.20
N GLY A 181 -3.45 -25.67 0.78
CA GLY A 181 -3.22 -24.49 1.64
C GLY A 181 -4.44 -23.56 1.82
N TYR A 182 -5.67 -24.05 1.56
CA TYR A 182 -6.87 -23.25 1.74
C TYR A 182 -7.46 -23.48 3.13
N PHE A 183 -7.54 -22.43 3.94
CA PHE A 183 -8.12 -22.43 5.28
C PHE A 183 -7.49 -23.38 6.34
N PRO A 184 -6.18 -23.70 6.32
CA PRO A 184 -5.62 -24.46 7.41
C PRO A 184 -5.64 -23.66 8.70
N ALA A 185 -5.82 -24.35 9.82
CA ALA A 185 -5.69 -23.77 11.15
C ALA A 185 -4.27 -23.97 11.71
N PRO A 186 -3.88 -23.20 12.74
CA PRO A 186 -2.67 -23.52 13.50
C PRO A 186 -2.70 -24.95 14.06
N PRO A 187 -1.56 -25.64 14.17
CA PRO A 187 -0.20 -25.16 13.97
C PRO A 187 0.27 -25.16 12.50
N SER A 188 -0.54 -25.62 11.56
CA SER A 188 -0.17 -25.66 10.14
C SER A 188 -0.11 -24.27 9.52
N ASP A 189 -0.93 -23.36 9.99
CA ASP A 189 -0.87 -21.93 9.67
C ASP A 189 0.04 -21.21 10.67
N THR A 190 1.28 -20.96 10.29
CA THR A 190 2.27 -20.29 11.16
C THR A 190 2.25 -18.78 11.06
N PHE A 191 1.45 -18.20 10.16
CA PHE A 191 1.40 -16.77 9.89
C PHE A 191 0.09 -16.10 10.32
N GLN A 192 -0.73 -16.79 11.10
CA GLN A 192 -2.00 -16.22 11.56
C GLN A 192 -1.80 -14.90 12.32
N ASP A 193 -0.80 -14.82 13.18
CA ASP A 193 -0.56 -13.62 14.01
C ASP A 193 -0.19 -12.41 13.15
N ILE A 194 0.65 -12.61 12.12
CA ILE A 194 1.01 -11.53 11.18
C ILE A 194 -0.25 -10.99 10.47
N ARG A 195 -1.16 -11.87 10.04
CA ARG A 195 -2.42 -11.45 9.41
C ARG A 195 -3.33 -10.72 10.39
N SER A 196 -3.42 -11.24 11.61
CA SER A 196 -4.24 -10.63 12.65
C SER A 196 -3.76 -9.24 12.99
N GLU A 197 -2.45 -9.05 13.15
CA GLU A 197 -1.84 -7.75 13.38
C GLU A 197 -2.09 -6.79 12.22
N ALA A 198 -1.84 -7.22 10.98
CA ALA A 198 -2.14 -6.41 9.80
C ALA A 198 -3.61 -5.99 9.73
N ALA A 199 -4.53 -6.90 10.06
CA ALA A 199 -5.97 -6.62 10.07
C ALA A 199 -6.34 -5.56 11.12
N LEU A 200 -5.80 -5.69 12.35
CA LEU A 200 -6.04 -4.72 13.42
C LEU A 200 -5.48 -3.33 13.09
N ILE A 201 -4.30 -3.27 12.47
CA ILE A 201 -3.70 -2.01 12.02
C ILE A 201 -4.58 -1.35 10.96
N LEU A 202 -5.07 -2.12 10.00
CA LEU A 202 -5.96 -1.59 8.96
C LEU A 202 -7.26 -1.02 9.54
N GLU A 203 -7.85 -1.69 10.53
CA GLU A 203 -8.97 -1.13 11.28
C GLU A 203 -8.62 0.20 11.95
N GLN A 204 -7.47 0.28 12.61
CA GLN A 204 -7.01 1.50 13.30
C GLN A 204 -6.85 2.68 12.33
N ILE A 205 -6.34 2.44 11.12
CA ILE A 205 -6.19 3.48 10.11
C ILE A 205 -7.46 3.74 9.29
N GLY A 206 -8.58 3.08 9.65
CA GLY A 206 -9.89 3.31 9.05
C GLY A 206 -10.12 2.59 7.72
N VAL A 207 -9.34 1.56 7.42
CA VAL A 207 -9.54 0.69 6.26
C VAL A 207 -10.31 -0.55 6.69
N PRO A 208 -11.63 -0.64 6.40
CA PRO A 208 -12.43 -1.79 6.78
C PRO A 208 -11.96 -3.04 6.03
N TRP A 209 -11.87 -4.13 6.74
CA TRP A 209 -11.54 -5.43 6.16
C TRP A 209 -12.59 -6.47 6.58
N ARG A 210 -12.71 -7.56 5.86
CA ARG A 210 -13.75 -8.55 6.12
C ARG A 210 -13.20 -9.87 6.62
N CYS A 211 -12.15 -10.39 5.99
CA CYS A 211 -11.60 -11.70 6.30
C CYS A 211 -10.16 -11.81 5.85
N THR A 212 -9.35 -12.50 6.64
CA THR A 212 -8.00 -12.92 6.25
C THR A 212 -7.91 -14.43 6.28
N THR A 213 -7.27 -15.02 5.29
CA THR A 213 -7.05 -16.46 5.23
C THR A 213 -5.82 -16.81 4.42
N THR A 214 -5.42 -18.07 4.47
CA THR A 214 -4.45 -18.62 3.52
C THR A 214 -5.17 -19.16 2.31
N ARG A 215 -4.57 -19.00 1.14
CA ARG A 215 -5.10 -19.52 -0.12
C ARG A 215 -4.01 -20.31 -0.86
N TRP A 216 -4.41 -21.14 -1.75
CA TRP A 216 -3.62 -22.10 -2.54
C TRP A 216 -2.20 -21.62 -2.94
N PRO A 217 -1.15 -22.44 -2.72
CA PRO A 217 -0.01 -22.37 -3.59
C PRO A 217 0.20 -23.68 -4.34
N PRO A 218 0.35 -23.66 -5.65
CA PRO A 218 1.08 -24.71 -6.31
C PRO A 218 2.57 -24.50 -6.03
N ARG A 219 3.18 -25.43 -5.29
CA ARG A 219 4.63 -25.47 -5.02
C ARG A 219 5.16 -24.26 -4.24
N ALA A 220 5.21 -24.38 -2.93
CA ALA A 220 6.06 -23.58 -2.06
C ALA A 220 5.68 -22.15 -1.73
N ARG A 221 4.45 -21.75 -1.83
CA ARG A 221 4.07 -20.35 -1.62
C ARG A 221 2.75 -20.31 -0.88
N ARG A 222 2.67 -19.66 0.28
CA ARG A 222 1.38 -19.28 0.85
C ARG A 222 0.95 -17.96 0.27
N ARG A 223 -0.17 -17.97 -0.39
CA ARG A 223 -0.86 -16.80 -0.91
C ARG A 223 -1.83 -16.32 0.15
N TRP A 224 -1.77 -15.06 0.45
CA TRP A 224 -2.69 -14.39 1.35
C TRP A 224 -3.79 -13.76 0.52
N THR A 225 -5.01 -14.00 0.89
CA THR A 225 -6.13 -13.26 0.35
C THR A 225 -6.69 -12.32 1.38
N TRP A 226 -6.82 -11.11 0.98
CA TRP A 226 -7.55 -10.10 1.69
C TRP A 226 -8.81 -9.77 0.90
N SER A 227 -9.98 -10.22 1.36
CA SER A 227 -11.25 -9.86 0.75
C SER A 227 -11.81 -8.65 1.50
N GLY A 228 -11.60 -7.48 0.98
CA GLY A 228 -12.51 -6.37 1.23
C GLY A 228 -13.90 -6.73 0.72
N THR A 229 -14.94 -6.05 1.17
CA THR A 229 -16.36 -6.31 0.83
C THR A 229 -16.59 -6.91 -0.55
N PRO A 230 -17.38 -7.98 -0.67
CA PRO A 230 -17.60 -8.65 -1.93
C PRO A 230 -18.43 -7.79 -2.87
N TRP A 231 -18.14 -7.96 -4.16
CA TRP A 231 -18.97 -7.61 -5.29
C TRP A 231 -18.76 -6.20 -5.83
N PHE A 232 -18.46 -6.15 -7.11
CA PHE A 232 -18.83 -5.03 -7.97
C PHE A 232 -20.34 -4.82 -7.85
N ALA A 233 -20.75 -3.92 -7.01
CA ALA A 233 -22.12 -3.48 -6.95
C ALA A 233 -22.18 -2.09 -7.56
N TRP A 234 -22.67 -2.01 -8.77
CA TRP A 234 -23.14 -0.76 -9.35
C TRP A 234 -24.43 -0.38 -8.63
N ARG A 235 -24.45 0.76 -7.98
CA ARG A 235 -25.69 1.34 -7.49
C ARG A 235 -26.30 2.14 -8.64
N THR A 236 -27.25 1.54 -9.35
CA THR A 236 -28.13 2.27 -10.28
C THR A 236 -29.12 3.13 -9.49
N ARG A 237 -29.43 4.30 -10.01
CA ARG A 237 -30.49 5.16 -9.49
C ARG A 237 -31.85 4.48 -9.60
#